data_482711228fdcded3431d592f6dc53656
#
_entry.id   482711228fdcded3431d592f6dc53656
#
_cell.length_a   1.000
_cell.length_b   1.000
_cell.length_c   1.000
_cell.angle_alpha   90.00
_cell.angle_beta   90.00
_cell.angle_gamma   90.00
#
_symmetry.space_group_name_H-M   'P 1'
#
loop_
_entity.id
_entity.type
_entity.pdbx_description
1 polymer ?
#
loop_
_entity_poly.entity_id
_entity_poly.type
_entity_poly.pdbx_seq_one_letter_code
_entity_poly.pdbx_strand_id
1 'polypeptide(L)'
;MQLLIGRTSRIFIPAVLVLCLLAIPSAASADIAPPAQAPGSNPVPGVEQTQVRMVSETVILEVLGNTPRNSLGQAKVSATFIMHNLGASAEQMAVRFPVGASDGWGNVPEISEMSISVDGKTVPTRAISGEDPTGMSDAVPWIEFDVNFPPGVDVPIQASYVLEAAGELPFVWFNYIFSTGAGWKGTIGSAVLFVRFPYEVSELNVLPNLNAVEREMVEGHKISANELKWVFNDFEPEARDNFSITIAAPSVWQELLQEQAWVNGHTWDGEAWGRVGRLSKSLAFSSRRRGFRAWEISNDKGAQALYQVSLEAYENAVRLDKLDALWHAGMADLLGYYAYYAGIEGINTMPESLRALEEMRTALLLAPKDEKVLEIASELIFYVDGGIVQDGMEFDFPWLTATPTTTPTLTPLPLTETPQADTATATLVSPSETPQPSATATPEKRFYPLCGSAILVPVLLCGIVLWRRLS
;
A
#
# COMPACT_ATOMS: atom_id res chain seq x y z
N MET A 1 -27.46 70.06 24.86
CA MET A 1 -26.37 69.51 24.03
C MET A 1 -26.49 68.00 24.10
N GLN A 2 -27.42 67.43 23.28
CA GLN A 2 -27.68 66.00 23.24
C GLN A 2 -26.84 65.35 22.17
N LEU A 3 -26.02 64.41 22.56
CA LEU A 3 -25.07 63.69 21.76
C LEU A 3 -25.76 62.80 20.70
N LEU A 4 -25.49 63.12 19.42
CA LEU A 4 -25.74 62.26 18.24
C LEU A 4 -24.72 61.13 18.18
N ILE A 5 -24.88 60.11 19.00
CA ILE A 5 -24.10 58.88 18.91
C ILE A 5 -25.09 57.70 18.88
N GLY A 6 -25.39 57.19 17.69
CA GLY A 6 -26.30 56.04 17.66
C GLY A 6 -26.69 55.47 16.28
N ARG A 7 -26.21 55.97 15.16
CA ARG A 7 -26.67 55.45 13.83
C ARG A 7 -25.57 54.92 12.90
N THR A 8 -24.33 55.23 13.12
CA THR A 8 -23.21 54.75 12.27
C THR A 8 -22.66 53.40 12.70
N SER A 9 -22.87 52.96 13.96
CA SER A 9 -22.37 51.70 14.48
C SER A 9 -23.10 50.44 13.93
N ARG A 10 -24.36 50.60 13.47
CA ARG A 10 -25.14 49.44 12.97
C ARG A 10 -24.81 49.02 11.55
N ILE A 11 -24.14 49.89 10.77
CA ILE A 11 -23.74 49.58 9.38
C ILE A 11 -22.29 49.04 9.34
N PHE A 12 -21.44 49.42 10.29
CA PHE A 12 -20.04 48.99 10.34
C PHE A 12 -19.87 47.53 10.71
N ILE A 13 -20.70 47.00 11.61
CA ILE A 13 -20.61 45.60 12.05
C ILE A 13 -20.89 44.61 10.91
N PRO A 14 -21.98 44.73 10.12
CA PRO A 14 -22.20 43.83 9.00
C PRO A 14 -21.17 43.98 7.88
N ALA A 15 -20.65 45.19 7.64
CA ALA A 15 -19.60 45.42 6.61
C ALA A 15 -18.27 44.77 7.00
N VAL A 16 -17.88 44.83 8.26
CA VAL A 16 -16.67 44.11 8.78
C VAL A 16 -16.88 42.63 8.75
N LEU A 17 -18.07 42.11 9.06
CA LEU A 17 -18.37 40.66 9.00
C LEU A 17 -18.33 40.11 7.57
N VAL A 18 -18.85 40.88 6.60
CA VAL A 18 -18.76 40.55 5.16
C VAL A 18 -17.32 40.60 4.67
N LEU A 19 -16.52 41.57 5.13
CA LEU A 19 -15.10 41.69 4.77
C LEU A 19 -14.28 40.52 5.39
N CYS A 20 -14.60 40.11 6.60
CA CYS A 20 -13.99 38.92 7.23
C CYS A 20 -14.40 37.60 6.55
N LEU A 21 -15.63 37.52 6.02
CA LEU A 21 -16.09 36.35 5.24
C LEU A 21 -15.47 36.31 3.83
N LEU A 22 -15.10 37.44 3.27
CA LEU A 22 -14.38 37.52 1.99
C LEU A 22 -12.85 37.33 2.16
N ALA A 23 -12.34 37.48 3.37
CA ALA A 23 -10.94 37.25 3.73
C ALA A 23 -10.68 35.86 4.29
N ILE A 24 -11.68 34.95 4.31
CA ILE A 24 -11.41 33.54 4.52
C ILE A 24 -10.60 33.12 3.29
N PRO A 25 -9.29 32.81 3.44
CA PRO A 25 -8.57 32.17 2.34
C PRO A 25 -9.40 30.95 1.99
N SER A 26 -9.86 30.84 0.73
CA SER A 26 -10.34 29.57 0.22
C SER A 26 -9.34 28.56 0.71
N ALA A 27 -9.78 27.64 1.58
CA ALA A 27 -8.96 26.53 1.98
C ALA A 27 -8.40 25.99 0.67
N ALA A 28 -7.10 26.20 0.45
CA ALA A 28 -6.39 25.46 -0.56
C ALA A 28 -6.77 24.03 -0.20
N SER A 29 -7.60 23.40 -1.03
CA SER A 29 -7.83 21.99 -0.92
C SER A 29 -6.42 21.45 -0.93
N ALA A 30 -6.00 20.87 0.19
CA ALA A 30 -4.82 20.05 0.22
C ALA A 30 -5.22 18.88 -0.68
N ASP A 31 -5.03 19.09 -1.98
CA ASP A 31 -5.11 18.05 -2.97
C ASP A 31 -4.13 17.00 -2.46
N ILE A 32 -4.62 15.79 -2.28
CA ILE A 32 -3.76 14.64 -2.03
C ILE A 32 -2.78 14.68 -3.19
N ALA A 33 -1.51 15.00 -2.91
CA ALA A 33 -0.48 15.11 -3.93
C ALA A 33 -0.58 13.85 -4.79
N PRO A 34 -0.62 13.97 -6.12
CA PRO A 34 -0.67 12.80 -6.99
C PRO A 34 0.50 11.88 -6.57
N PRO A 35 0.30 10.57 -6.57
CA PRO A 35 1.33 9.64 -6.12
C PRO A 35 2.63 9.95 -6.87
N ALA A 36 3.74 9.98 -6.14
CA ALA A 36 5.06 10.19 -6.71
C ALA A 36 5.23 9.38 -8.00
N GLN A 37 5.50 10.06 -9.11
CA GLN A 37 5.68 9.39 -10.38
C GLN A 37 7.15 9.01 -10.52
N ALA A 38 7.41 7.73 -10.72
CA ALA A 38 8.75 7.28 -11.02
C ALA A 38 9.12 7.67 -12.47
N PRO A 39 10.40 7.95 -12.77
CA PRO A 39 10.84 8.24 -14.13
C PRO A 39 10.62 7.04 -15.05
N GLY A 40 10.57 7.31 -16.33
CA GLY A 40 10.34 6.32 -17.41
C GLY A 40 9.23 6.80 -18.32
N SER A 41 9.53 6.98 -19.62
CA SER A 41 8.61 7.67 -20.50
C SER A 41 8.90 7.41 -21.98
N ASN A 42 8.15 8.08 -22.85
CA ASN A 42 8.40 8.17 -24.27
C ASN A 42 9.57 9.11 -24.59
N PRO A 43 10.29 8.88 -25.71
CA PRO A 43 11.25 9.84 -26.23
C PRO A 43 10.54 11.11 -26.71
N VAL A 44 11.23 12.24 -26.62
CA VAL A 44 10.74 13.56 -27.02
C VAL A 44 11.64 14.09 -28.15
N PRO A 45 11.08 14.75 -29.23
CA PRO A 45 11.90 15.40 -30.23
C PRO A 45 12.63 16.59 -29.60
N GLY A 46 13.91 16.76 -29.97
CA GLY A 46 14.73 17.89 -29.53
C GLY A 46 14.50 19.18 -30.33
N VAL A 47 13.39 19.26 -31.09
CA VAL A 47 13.00 20.38 -31.94
C VAL A 47 11.54 20.74 -31.71
N GLU A 48 11.16 22.01 -31.94
CA GLU A 48 9.78 22.48 -31.73
C GLU A 48 8.78 21.88 -32.74
N GLN A 49 9.22 21.55 -33.96
CA GLN A 49 8.36 20.98 -34.99
C GLN A 49 9.09 19.88 -35.76
N THR A 50 8.42 18.79 -36.01
CA THR A 50 8.93 17.66 -36.79
C THR A 50 7.85 17.08 -37.67
N GLN A 51 8.27 16.40 -38.78
CA GLN A 51 7.41 15.55 -39.62
C GLN A 51 7.51 14.07 -39.19
N VAL A 52 8.30 13.76 -38.18
CA VAL A 52 8.44 12.40 -37.66
C VAL A 52 7.26 12.06 -36.79
N ARG A 53 6.56 10.98 -37.09
CA ARG A 53 5.43 10.42 -36.35
C ARG A 53 5.89 9.19 -35.58
N MET A 54 5.41 9.00 -34.37
CA MET A 54 5.48 7.73 -33.68
C MET A 54 4.37 6.82 -34.19
N VAL A 55 4.73 5.86 -35.05
CA VAL A 55 3.77 4.93 -35.67
C VAL A 55 3.29 3.90 -34.70
N SER A 56 4.19 3.38 -33.88
CA SER A 56 3.85 2.44 -32.82
C SER A 56 4.82 2.51 -31.67
N GLU A 57 4.29 2.12 -30.52
CA GLU A 57 5.01 1.97 -29.27
C GLU A 57 4.67 0.60 -28.67
N THR A 58 5.68 -0.10 -28.16
CA THR A 58 5.50 -1.32 -27.38
C THR A 58 6.36 -1.22 -26.13
N VAL A 59 5.72 -1.29 -24.96
CA VAL A 59 6.37 -1.24 -23.66
C VAL A 59 6.16 -2.56 -22.94
N ILE A 60 7.24 -3.12 -22.39
CA ILE A 60 7.21 -4.28 -21.52
C ILE A 60 7.79 -3.85 -20.18
N LEU A 61 6.97 -3.86 -19.14
CA LEU A 61 7.36 -3.64 -17.76
C LEU A 61 7.38 -5.00 -17.06
N GLU A 62 8.57 -5.52 -16.78
CA GLU A 62 8.78 -6.80 -16.13
C GLU A 62 9.13 -6.59 -14.66
N VAL A 63 8.18 -6.85 -13.77
CA VAL A 63 8.38 -6.74 -12.32
C VAL A 63 9.31 -7.85 -11.86
N LEU A 64 10.39 -7.47 -11.15
CA LEU A 64 11.41 -8.42 -10.69
C LEU A 64 10.98 -9.08 -9.38
N GLY A 65 11.11 -10.41 -9.31
CA GLY A 65 10.81 -11.18 -8.10
C GLY A 65 11.81 -11.00 -6.97
N ASN A 66 13.07 -10.69 -7.32
CA ASN A 66 14.16 -10.45 -6.37
C ASN A 66 14.54 -8.97 -6.43
N THR A 67 14.46 -8.29 -5.31
CA THR A 67 14.80 -6.88 -5.19
C THR A 67 15.92 -6.66 -4.19
N PRO A 68 16.75 -5.62 -4.34
CA PRO A 68 17.75 -5.24 -3.35
C PRO A 68 17.10 -5.00 -1.98
N ARG A 69 17.85 -5.21 -0.90
CA ARG A 69 17.35 -5.11 0.49
C ARG A 69 16.72 -3.76 0.84
N ASN A 70 17.15 -2.69 0.17
CA ASN A 70 16.69 -1.32 0.41
C ASN A 70 15.71 -0.81 -0.64
N SER A 71 15.23 -1.69 -1.53
CA SER A 71 14.23 -1.37 -2.55
C SER A 71 12.86 -1.92 -2.15
N LEU A 72 11.82 -1.19 -2.45
CA LEU A 72 10.42 -1.63 -2.31
C LEU A 72 10.04 -2.61 -3.41
N GLY A 73 10.69 -2.53 -4.57
CA GLY A 73 10.48 -3.36 -5.73
C GLY A 73 11.19 -2.75 -6.93
N GLN A 74 11.50 -3.57 -7.93
CA GLN A 74 12.11 -3.13 -9.19
C GLN A 74 11.36 -3.73 -10.38
N ALA A 75 11.37 -3.00 -11.49
CA ALA A 75 10.91 -3.51 -12.77
C ALA A 75 11.95 -3.21 -13.86
N LYS A 76 12.19 -4.18 -14.75
CA LYS A 76 12.91 -3.94 -15.98
C LYS A 76 11.94 -3.46 -17.05
N VAL A 77 12.21 -2.32 -17.63
CA VAL A 77 11.43 -1.77 -18.74
C VAL A 77 12.18 -1.95 -20.05
N SER A 78 11.47 -2.39 -21.05
CA SER A 78 11.93 -2.46 -22.44
C SER A 78 10.87 -1.80 -23.32
N ALA A 79 11.19 -0.66 -23.90
CA ALA A 79 10.30 0.11 -24.76
C ALA A 79 10.87 0.13 -26.21
N THR A 80 10.00 -0.09 -27.18
CA THR A 80 10.33 -0.02 -28.61
C THR A 80 9.38 0.96 -29.27
N PHE A 81 9.95 1.96 -29.95
CA PHE A 81 9.24 3.00 -30.66
C PHE A 81 9.55 2.89 -32.15
N ILE A 82 8.54 2.81 -32.99
CA ILE A 82 8.71 2.87 -34.46
C ILE A 82 8.37 4.29 -34.92
N MET A 83 9.39 4.98 -35.36
CA MET A 83 9.32 6.37 -35.79
C MET A 83 9.33 6.44 -37.34
N HIS A 84 8.43 7.24 -37.94
CA HIS A 84 8.31 7.37 -39.39
C HIS A 84 8.35 8.84 -39.83
N ASN A 85 9.25 9.20 -40.70
CA ASN A 85 9.32 10.55 -41.24
C ASN A 85 8.34 10.70 -42.40
N LEU A 86 7.28 11.47 -42.20
CA LEU A 86 6.25 11.80 -43.20
C LEU A 86 6.70 12.91 -44.18
N GLY A 87 7.82 13.57 -43.89
CA GLY A 87 8.38 14.64 -44.72
C GLY A 87 9.06 14.12 -46.01
N ALA A 88 9.38 15.05 -46.91
CA ALA A 88 10.07 14.75 -48.15
C ALA A 88 11.62 14.73 -48.04
N SER A 89 12.16 15.18 -46.92
CA SER A 89 13.60 15.28 -46.64
C SER A 89 13.94 14.57 -45.31
N ALA A 90 15.20 14.12 -45.22
CA ALA A 90 15.67 13.53 -43.96
C ALA A 90 15.68 14.60 -42.84
N GLU A 91 15.27 14.20 -41.67
CA GLU A 91 15.39 15.01 -40.44
C GLU A 91 16.49 14.39 -39.55
N GLN A 92 17.46 15.21 -39.17
CA GLN A 92 18.48 14.84 -38.20
C GLN A 92 18.26 15.69 -36.94
N MET A 93 18.00 15.06 -35.83
CA MET A 93 17.71 15.77 -34.57
C MET A 93 18.25 15.04 -33.34
N ALA A 94 18.45 15.76 -32.27
CA ALA A 94 18.62 15.20 -30.95
C ALA A 94 17.25 14.74 -30.42
N VAL A 95 17.19 13.51 -29.98
CA VAL A 95 16.01 12.92 -29.28
C VAL A 95 16.31 12.88 -27.80
N ARG A 96 15.33 13.20 -26.97
CA ARG A 96 15.48 13.32 -25.54
C ARG A 96 14.62 12.30 -24.81
N PHE A 97 15.12 11.85 -23.66
CA PHE A 97 14.39 10.91 -22.79
C PHE A 97 14.59 11.32 -21.34
N PRO A 98 13.52 11.51 -20.53
CA PRO A 98 13.66 11.87 -19.12
C PRO A 98 14.11 10.64 -18.32
N VAL A 99 15.21 10.81 -17.59
CA VAL A 99 15.75 9.76 -16.70
C VAL A 99 15.44 10.03 -15.24
N GLY A 100 14.91 11.21 -14.92
CA GLY A 100 14.42 11.58 -13.62
C GLY A 100 13.04 12.23 -13.71
N ALA A 101 12.27 12.18 -12.63
CA ALA A 101 11.02 12.91 -12.46
C ALA A 101 10.85 13.28 -10.99
N SER A 102 10.27 14.45 -10.71
CA SER A 102 10.02 14.87 -9.33
C SER A 102 8.96 13.98 -8.67
N ASP A 103 9.19 13.65 -7.39
CA ASP A 103 8.21 12.95 -6.57
C ASP A 103 7.22 13.90 -5.87
N GLY A 104 7.36 15.21 -6.09
CA GLY A 104 6.56 16.25 -5.42
C GLY A 104 6.99 16.53 -3.97
N TRP A 105 7.94 15.80 -3.42
CA TRP A 105 8.46 15.95 -2.05
C TRP A 105 9.89 16.47 -1.99
N GLY A 106 10.42 16.89 -3.13
CA GLY A 106 11.76 17.44 -3.25
C GLY A 106 12.84 16.41 -3.64
N ASN A 107 12.45 15.14 -3.92
CA ASN A 107 13.35 14.18 -4.49
C ASN A 107 13.12 14.06 -6.01
N VAL A 108 14.17 13.64 -6.70
CA VAL A 108 14.13 13.36 -8.15
C VAL A 108 14.70 11.95 -8.35
N PRO A 109 13.88 10.89 -8.14
CA PRO A 109 14.32 9.54 -8.41
C PRO A 109 14.71 9.38 -9.87
N GLU A 110 15.80 8.65 -10.12
CA GLU A 110 16.33 8.41 -11.44
C GLU A 110 16.23 6.93 -11.78
N ILE A 111 15.99 6.64 -13.08
CA ILE A 111 16.11 5.29 -13.62
C ILE A 111 17.57 4.88 -13.68
N SER A 112 17.83 3.58 -13.60
CA SER A 112 19.17 3.01 -13.68
C SER A 112 19.33 2.08 -14.88
N GLU A 113 20.58 1.70 -15.17
CA GLU A 113 20.92 0.76 -16.25
C GLU A 113 20.38 1.15 -17.63
N MET A 114 20.32 2.48 -17.90
CA MET A 114 19.78 3.00 -19.15
C MET A 114 20.62 2.64 -20.38
N SER A 115 19.95 2.10 -21.38
CA SER A 115 20.55 1.78 -22.67
C SER A 115 19.61 2.18 -23.81
N ILE A 116 20.12 2.90 -24.81
CA ILE A 116 19.39 3.30 -26.01
C ILE A 116 20.02 2.64 -27.22
N SER A 117 19.17 2.12 -28.13
CA SER A 117 19.59 1.72 -29.46
C SER A 117 18.71 2.33 -30.55
N VAL A 118 19.31 2.63 -31.71
CA VAL A 118 18.65 3.11 -32.92
C VAL A 118 19.01 2.17 -34.04
N ASP A 119 18.05 1.66 -34.79
CA ASP A 119 18.26 0.61 -35.83
C ASP A 119 19.07 -0.60 -35.30
N GLY A 120 18.80 -1.01 -34.04
CA GLY A 120 19.48 -2.11 -33.38
C GLY A 120 20.94 -1.85 -33.00
N LYS A 121 21.42 -0.61 -33.09
CA LYS A 121 22.78 -0.22 -32.70
C LYS A 121 22.71 0.65 -31.45
N THR A 122 23.46 0.30 -30.41
CA THR A 122 23.61 1.16 -29.24
C THR A 122 24.21 2.51 -29.62
N VAL A 123 23.58 3.59 -29.18
CA VAL A 123 24.02 4.96 -29.45
C VAL A 123 24.54 5.63 -28.19
N PRO A 124 25.54 6.53 -28.28
CA PRO A 124 26.00 7.30 -27.15
C PRO A 124 24.92 8.29 -26.69
N THR A 125 24.76 8.45 -25.38
CA THR A 125 23.86 9.40 -24.76
C THR A 125 24.63 10.52 -24.06
N ARG A 126 24.02 11.71 -23.98
CA ARG A 126 24.53 12.88 -23.27
C ARG A 126 23.56 13.24 -22.16
N ALA A 127 24.07 13.42 -20.93
CA ALA A 127 23.27 13.93 -19.83
C ALA A 127 22.96 15.42 -20.04
N ILE A 128 21.71 15.78 -19.89
CA ILE A 128 21.21 17.16 -19.94
C ILE A 128 20.21 17.40 -18.82
N SER A 129 19.78 18.65 -18.63
CA SER A 129 18.65 19.01 -17.78
C SER A 129 17.48 19.45 -18.67
N GLY A 130 16.27 19.06 -18.34
CA GLY A 130 15.06 19.41 -19.08
C GLY A 130 13.88 19.65 -18.12
N GLU A 131 12.75 20.06 -18.67
CA GLU A 131 11.52 20.26 -17.90
C GLU A 131 11.09 18.95 -17.25
N ASP A 132 10.52 19.06 -16.05
CA ASP A 132 9.94 17.90 -15.35
C ASP A 132 8.66 17.47 -16.08
N PRO A 133 8.56 16.24 -16.62
CA PRO A 133 7.36 15.76 -17.30
C PRO A 133 6.15 15.65 -16.37
N THR A 134 6.35 15.69 -15.05
CA THR A 134 5.26 15.72 -14.07
C THR A 134 4.78 17.13 -13.75
N GLY A 135 5.57 18.15 -14.08
CA GLY A 135 5.30 19.56 -13.78
C GLY A 135 5.47 19.91 -12.29
N MET A 136 6.06 19.05 -11.48
CA MET A 136 6.22 19.27 -10.03
C MET A 136 7.55 19.94 -9.66
N SER A 137 8.48 20.03 -10.61
CA SER A 137 9.79 20.67 -10.48
C SER A 137 10.12 21.48 -11.72
N ASP A 138 11.03 22.46 -11.61
CA ASP A 138 11.45 23.28 -12.76
C ASP A 138 12.29 22.48 -13.74
N ALA A 139 13.14 21.58 -13.23
CA ALA A 139 14.05 20.80 -14.07
C ALA A 139 14.42 19.47 -13.42
N VAL A 140 14.56 18.44 -14.27
CA VAL A 140 14.97 17.09 -13.90
C VAL A 140 16.06 16.58 -14.85
N PRO A 141 16.76 15.49 -14.51
CA PRO A 141 17.74 14.85 -15.38
C PRO A 141 17.08 14.23 -16.62
N TRP A 142 17.69 14.47 -17.78
CA TRP A 142 17.37 13.88 -19.08
C TRP A 142 18.62 13.33 -19.72
N ILE A 143 18.45 12.44 -20.69
CA ILE A 143 19.48 12.09 -21.68
C ILE A 143 19.07 12.56 -23.06
N GLU A 144 20.06 12.81 -23.89
CA GLU A 144 19.91 13.20 -25.30
C GLU A 144 20.79 12.33 -26.19
N PHE A 145 20.28 11.95 -27.35
CA PHE A 145 20.98 11.16 -28.36
C PHE A 145 20.57 11.56 -29.77
N ASP A 146 21.50 11.44 -30.75
CA ASP A 146 21.25 11.89 -32.12
C ASP A 146 20.61 10.78 -32.97
N VAL A 147 19.57 11.12 -33.71
CA VAL A 147 18.87 10.22 -34.64
C VAL A 147 18.72 10.89 -35.99
N ASN A 148 18.94 10.10 -37.05
CA ASN A 148 18.63 10.49 -38.43
C ASN A 148 17.35 9.75 -38.85
N PHE A 149 16.35 10.49 -39.33
CA PHE A 149 15.07 9.97 -39.83
C PHE A 149 14.97 10.19 -41.33
N PRO A 150 15.34 9.21 -42.18
CA PRO A 150 15.20 9.30 -43.63
C PRO A 150 13.73 9.42 -44.04
N PRO A 151 13.39 10.11 -45.13
CA PRO A 151 12.00 10.27 -45.57
C PRO A 151 11.37 8.93 -45.92
N GLY A 152 10.17 8.67 -45.40
CA GLY A 152 9.38 7.48 -45.69
C GLY A 152 9.96 6.15 -45.18
N VAL A 153 10.89 6.19 -44.22
CA VAL A 153 11.53 5.00 -43.63
C VAL A 153 11.18 4.91 -42.14
N ASP A 154 10.89 3.69 -41.70
CA ASP A 154 10.70 3.40 -40.26
C ASP A 154 12.06 3.29 -39.55
N VAL A 155 12.22 4.01 -38.47
CA VAL A 155 13.41 4.01 -37.62
C VAL A 155 13.03 3.48 -36.24
N PRO A 156 13.42 2.25 -35.88
CA PRO A 156 13.18 1.73 -34.53
C PRO A 156 14.14 2.35 -33.53
N ILE A 157 13.58 2.89 -32.43
CA ILE A 157 14.31 3.33 -31.27
C ILE A 157 13.93 2.37 -30.11
N GLN A 158 14.93 1.86 -29.40
CA GLN A 158 14.70 0.99 -28.24
C GLN A 158 15.34 1.62 -27.00
N ALA A 159 14.58 1.64 -25.91
CA ALA A 159 15.05 2.04 -24.58
C ALA A 159 14.92 0.85 -23.62
N SER A 160 15.95 0.61 -22.82
CA SER A 160 15.91 -0.40 -21.75
C SER A 160 16.51 0.20 -20.48
N TYR A 161 15.83 -0.02 -19.35
CA TYR A 161 16.23 0.54 -18.05
C TYR A 161 15.62 -0.23 -16.89
N VAL A 162 16.09 0.04 -15.67
CA VAL A 162 15.50 -0.45 -14.42
C VAL A 162 14.79 0.70 -13.72
N LEU A 163 13.56 0.42 -13.33
CA LEU A 163 12.65 1.33 -12.64
C LEU A 163 12.47 0.87 -11.20
N GLU A 164 12.66 1.79 -10.25
CA GLU A 164 12.34 1.53 -8.84
C GLU A 164 10.85 1.71 -8.59
N ALA A 165 10.30 0.84 -7.74
CA ALA A 165 8.93 1.00 -7.28
C ALA A 165 8.85 2.18 -6.30
N ALA A 166 7.76 2.93 -6.38
CA ALA A 166 7.37 3.91 -5.38
C ALA A 166 6.31 3.32 -4.43
N GLY A 167 6.10 3.97 -3.28
CA GLY A 167 5.05 3.60 -2.34
C GLY A 167 5.50 3.15 -0.97
N GLU A 168 4.68 2.35 -0.34
CA GLU A 168 4.91 1.75 0.97
C GLU A 168 4.35 0.33 1.01
N LEU A 169 5.01 -0.55 1.76
CA LEU A 169 4.50 -1.91 1.93
C LEU A 169 3.11 -1.90 2.60
N PRO A 170 2.22 -2.81 2.22
CA PRO A 170 2.42 -3.99 1.38
C PRO A 170 2.22 -3.77 -0.13
N PHE A 171 1.79 -2.58 -0.57
CA PHE A 171 1.58 -2.26 -1.97
C PHE A 171 2.56 -1.22 -2.47
N VAL A 172 3.05 -1.45 -3.69
CA VAL A 172 3.94 -0.54 -4.40
C VAL A 172 3.38 -0.25 -5.78
N TRP A 173 3.85 0.81 -6.43
CA TRP A 173 3.41 1.13 -7.78
C TRP A 173 4.57 1.43 -8.72
N PHE A 174 4.33 1.16 -9.99
CA PHE A 174 5.19 1.50 -11.11
C PHE A 174 4.43 2.41 -12.05
N ASN A 175 5.11 3.41 -12.59
CA ASN A 175 4.54 4.37 -13.51
C ASN A 175 5.23 4.30 -14.88
N TYR A 176 4.49 4.71 -15.91
CA TYR A 176 5.02 4.96 -17.24
C TYR A 176 4.39 6.25 -17.79
N ILE A 177 5.24 7.19 -18.24
CA ILE A 177 4.80 8.52 -18.68
C ILE A 177 4.58 8.51 -20.18
N PHE A 178 3.33 8.43 -20.61
CA PHE A 178 2.96 8.52 -22.04
C PHE A 178 2.99 9.96 -22.57
N SER A 179 2.69 10.97 -21.73
CA SER A 179 2.50 12.36 -22.15
C SER A 179 3.71 12.97 -22.86
N THR A 180 4.91 12.47 -22.61
CA THR A 180 6.12 12.92 -23.31
C THR A 180 6.11 12.55 -24.82
N GLY A 181 5.28 11.60 -25.24
CA GLY A 181 5.08 11.25 -26.63
C GLY A 181 4.30 12.26 -27.48
N ALA A 182 3.63 13.23 -26.84
CA ALA A 182 2.82 14.25 -27.52
C ALA A 182 3.65 15.24 -28.40
N GLY A 183 4.98 15.27 -28.25
CA GLY A 183 5.84 16.15 -29.05
C GLY A 183 6.06 15.71 -30.50
N TRP A 184 5.67 14.51 -30.89
CA TRP A 184 5.84 13.98 -32.25
C TRP A 184 4.70 14.42 -33.19
N LYS A 185 4.86 14.16 -34.50
CA LYS A 185 3.86 14.55 -35.50
C LYS A 185 2.57 13.74 -35.35
N GLY A 186 1.48 14.39 -34.96
CA GLY A 186 0.15 13.75 -34.82
C GLY A 186 0.11 12.70 -33.72
N THR A 187 -0.88 11.85 -33.76
CA THR A 187 -1.12 10.81 -32.75
C THR A 187 -0.10 9.67 -32.81
N ILE A 188 0.14 9.01 -31.68
CA ILE A 188 0.78 7.69 -31.65
C ILE A 188 -0.21 6.70 -32.31
N GLY A 189 0.21 6.06 -33.40
CA GLY A 189 -0.68 5.19 -34.17
C GLY A 189 -1.20 4.00 -33.37
N SER A 190 -0.31 3.34 -32.62
CA SER A 190 -0.67 2.25 -31.70
C SER A 190 0.31 2.23 -30.53
N ALA A 191 -0.19 2.20 -29.30
CA ALA A 191 0.63 1.96 -28.12
C ALA A 191 0.15 0.68 -27.40
N VAL A 192 1.10 -0.20 -27.08
CA VAL A 192 0.83 -1.45 -26.37
C VAL A 192 1.72 -1.54 -25.14
N LEU A 193 1.11 -1.69 -23.97
CA LEU A 193 1.82 -1.89 -22.72
C LEU A 193 1.56 -3.31 -22.20
N PHE A 194 2.62 -4.03 -21.89
CA PHE A 194 2.59 -5.29 -21.18
C PHE A 194 3.18 -5.10 -19.78
N VAL A 195 2.52 -5.66 -18.77
CA VAL A 195 3.09 -5.80 -17.43
C VAL A 195 3.19 -7.28 -17.09
N ARG A 196 4.41 -7.73 -16.79
CA ARG A 196 4.75 -9.08 -16.40
C ARG A 196 5.06 -9.15 -14.93
N PHE A 197 4.51 -10.14 -14.24
CA PHE A 197 4.62 -10.28 -12.79
C PHE A 197 5.41 -11.56 -12.44
N PRO A 198 6.13 -11.58 -11.30
CA PRO A 198 6.78 -12.77 -10.81
C PRO A 198 5.83 -13.77 -10.11
N TYR A 199 4.52 -13.49 -10.16
CA TYR A 199 3.46 -14.29 -9.55
C TYR A 199 2.17 -14.22 -10.38
N GLU A 200 1.20 -15.09 -10.07
CA GLU A 200 -0.11 -15.06 -10.71
C GLU A 200 -0.90 -13.81 -10.31
N VAL A 201 -1.43 -13.13 -11.33
CA VAL A 201 -2.23 -11.89 -11.18
C VAL A 201 -3.65 -12.21 -10.73
N SER A 202 -4.09 -11.51 -9.71
CA SER A 202 -5.46 -11.60 -9.18
C SER A 202 -5.88 -10.29 -8.50
N GLU A 203 -7.16 -10.15 -8.16
CA GLU A 203 -7.70 -9.04 -7.37
C GLU A 203 -7.09 -8.95 -5.94
N LEU A 204 -6.37 -9.99 -5.51
CA LEU A 204 -5.70 -10.01 -4.22
C LEU A 204 -4.42 -9.16 -4.24
N ASN A 205 -3.70 -9.15 -5.37
CA ASN A 205 -2.33 -8.64 -5.48
C ASN A 205 -2.12 -7.55 -6.52
N VAL A 206 -3.13 -7.21 -7.33
CA VAL A 206 -3.11 -6.07 -8.24
C VAL A 206 -4.34 -5.22 -7.97
N LEU A 207 -4.13 -3.94 -7.68
CA LEU A 207 -5.19 -2.98 -7.44
C LEU A 207 -5.59 -2.28 -8.75
N PRO A 208 -6.83 -1.78 -8.85
CA PRO A 208 -7.23 -0.93 -9.96
C PRO A 208 -6.29 0.29 -10.09
N ASN A 209 -6.15 0.82 -11.29
CA ASN A 209 -5.35 2.01 -11.50
C ASN A 209 -5.97 3.25 -10.81
N LEU A 210 -5.20 3.96 -10.00
CA LEU A 210 -5.68 5.14 -9.27
C LEU A 210 -6.07 6.31 -10.18
N ASN A 211 -5.44 6.44 -11.34
CA ASN A 211 -5.76 7.51 -12.30
C ASN A 211 -7.12 7.32 -12.97
N ALA A 212 -7.78 6.22 -12.74
CA ALA A 212 -9.08 5.85 -13.29
C ALA A 212 -10.29 6.51 -12.62
N VAL A 213 -10.10 7.30 -11.57
CA VAL A 213 -11.23 7.91 -10.81
C VAL A 213 -12.04 8.89 -11.64
N GLU A 214 -11.51 9.41 -12.75
CA GLU A 214 -12.18 10.37 -13.62
C GLU A 214 -12.45 9.86 -15.05
N ARG A 215 -12.01 8.66 -15.39
CA ARG A 215 -12.19 8.04 -16.72
C ARG A 215 -12.62 6.58 -16.62
N GLU A 216 -13.31 6.11 -17.66
CA GLU A 216 -13.52 4.67 -17.88
C GLU A 216 -12.15 3.97 -17.86
N MET A 217 -11.94 3.09 -16.90
CA MET A 217 -10.74 2.29 -16.81
C MET A 217 -10.59 1.46 -18.09
N VAL A 218 -9.52 1.67 -18.81
CA VAL A 218 -9.05 0.66 -19.74
C VAL A 218 -8.44 -0.44 -18.87
N GLU A 219 -9.27 -1.41 -18.50
CA GLU A 219 -8.79 -2.56 -17.72
C GLU A 219 -7.74 -3.31 -18.54
N GLY A 220 -6.65 -3.71 -17.86
CA GLY A 220 -5.66 -4.56 -18.48
C GLY A 220 -6.27 -5.93 -18.79
N HIS A 221 -6.13 -6.37 -20.03
CA HIS A 221 -6.54 -7.71 -20.39
C HIS A 221 -5.55 -8.74 -19.91
N LYS A 222 -6.01 -9.72 -19.11
CA LYS A 222 -5.16 -10.84 -18.67
C LYS A 222 -4.83 -11.73 -19.88
N ILE A 223 -3.55 -11.72 -20.29
CA ILE A 223 -3.07 -12.51 -21.42
C ILE A 223 -2.62 -13.91 -20.95
N SER A 224 -2.00 -13.98 -19.78
CA SER A 224 -1.58 -15.23 -19.15
C SER A 224 -1.78 -15.13 -17.62
N ALA A 225 -1.40 -16.16 -16.87
CA ALA A 225 -1.49 -16.16 -15.43
C ALA A 225 -0.75 -14.97 -14.79
N ASN A 226 0.34 -14.52 -15.41
CA ASN A 226 1.23 -13.50 -14.85
C ASN A 226 1.50 -12.32 -15.80
N GLU A 227 0.60 -12.04 -16.76
CA GLU A 227 0.78 -10.94 -17.71
C GLU A 227 -0.54 -10.22 -17.97
N LEU A 228 -0.51 -8.88 -17.89
CA LEU A 228 -1.58 -7.97 -18.28
C LEU A 228 -1.15 -7.15 -19.50
N LYS A 229 -2.12 -6.75 -20.34
CA LYS A 229 -1.91 -5.97 -21.56
C LYS A 229 -2.91 -4.83 -21.65
N TRP A 230 -2.44 -3.64 -22.04
CA TRP A 230 -3.23 -2.48 -22.45
C TRP A 230 -2.94 -2.15 -23.90
N VAL A 231 -3.94 -1.66 -24.64
CA VAL A 231 -3.81 -1.26 -26.04
C VAL A 231 -4.50 0.08 -26.24
N PHE A 232 -3.79 1.01 -26.86
CA PHE A 232 -4.28 2.33 -27.22
C PHE A 232 -4.08 2.51 -28.73
N ASN A 233 -5.05 3.08 -29.44
CA ASN A 233 -4.98 3.31 -30.87
C ASN A 233 -5.26 4.79 -31.18
N ASP A 234 -4.54 5.35 -32.14
CA ASP A 234 -4.62 6.76 -32.53
C ASP A 234 -4.59 7.69 -31.32
N PHE A 235 -3.61 7.46 -30.45
CA PHE A 235 -3.52 7.98 -29.09
C PHE A 235 -2.70 9.27 -29.04
N GLU A 236 -3.34 10.38 -28.62
CA GLU A 236 -2.65 11.64 -28.30
C GLU A 236 -2.55 11.72 -26.79
N PRO A 237 -1.39 11.43 -26.18
CA PRO A 237 -1.28 11.31 -24.74
C PRO A 237 -1.27 12.67 -24.06
N GLU A 238 -2.09 12.82 -23.03
CA GLU A 238 -2.06 13.93 -22.07
C GLU A 238 -1.48 13.46 -20.72
N ALA A 239 -1.15 14.39 -19.81
CA ALA A 239 -0.61 14.04 -18.49
C ALA A 239 -1.51 13.07 -17.71
N ARG A 240 -2.83 13.19 -17.86
CA ARG A 240 -3.82 12.26 -17.26
C ARG A 240 -3.80 10.85 -17.83
N ASP A 241 -3.14 10.63 -18.97
CA ASP A 241 -3.03 9.33 -19.64
C ASP A 241 -1.78 8.56 -19.20
N ASN A 242 -0.96 9.16 -18.34
CA ASN A 242 0.19 8.49 -17.77
C ASN A 242 -0.26 7.24 -17.00
N PHE A 243 0.44 6.14 -17.27
CA PHE A 243 0.09 4.84 -16.72
C PHE A 243 0.64 4.68 -15.30
N SER A 244 -0.15 4.09 -14.42
CA SER A 244 0.27 3.67 -13.09
C SER A 244 -0.35 2.33 -12.75
N ILE A 245 0.42 1.41 -12.22
CA ILE A 245 -0.09 0.13 -11.71
C ILE A 245 0.35 -0.08 -10.27
N THR A 246 -0.60 -0.39 -9.41
CA THR A 246 -0.36 -0.69 -8.00
C THR A 246 -0.45 -2.19 -7.78
N ILE A 247 0.58 -2.77 -7.19
CA ILE A 247 0.74 -4.21 -7.00
C ILE A 247 1.16 -4.53 -5.56
N ALA A 248 0.83 -5.72 -5.08
CA ALA A 248 1.47 -6.23 -3.88
C ALA A 248 2.99 -6.34 -4.11
N ALA A 249 3.79 -5.79 -3.21
CA ALA A 249 5.24 -5.88 -3.31
C ALA A 249 5.66 -7.35 -3.44
N PRO A 250 6.54 -7.69 -4.42
CA PRO A 250 6.93 -9.08 -4.66
C PRO A 250 7.43 -9.81 -3.41
N SER A 251 8.16 -9.11 -2.54
CA SER A 251 8.65 -9.66 -1.27
C SER A 251 7.51 -10.04 -0.31
N VAL A 252 6.50 -9.17 -0.17
CA VAL A 252 5.34 -9.42 0.71
C VAL A 252 4.47 -10.55 0.17
N TRP A 253 4.21 -10.54 -1.14
CA TRP A 253 3.38 -11.58 -1.76
C TRP A 253 4.05 -12.95 -1.70
N GLN A 254 5.35 -13.02 -1.96
CA GLN A 254 6.12 -14.27 -1.85
C GLN A 254 6.19 -14.77 -0.41
N GLU A 255 6.35 -13.88 0.59
CA GLU A 255 6.30 -14.23 2.00
C GLU A 255 4.94 -14.87 2.35
N LEU A 256 3.83 -14.24 1.93
CA LEU A 256 2.49 -14.81 2.15
C LEU A 256 2.34 -16.19 1.54
N LEU A 257 2.77 -16.39 0.28
CA LEU A 257 2.69 -17.68 -0.39
C LEU A 257 3.56 -18.76 0.30
N GLN A 258 4.72 -18.37 0.79
CA GLN A 258 5.62 -19.28 1.53
C GLN A 258 5.00 -19.69 2.87
N GLU A 259 4.43 -18.76 3.63
CA GLU A 259 3.76 -19.06 4.89
C GLU A 259 2.51 -19.93 4.68
N GLN A 260 1.72 -19.64 3.64
CA GLN A 260 0.57 -20.49 3.27
C GLN A 260 1.01 -21.91 2.88
N ALA A 261 2.07 -22.06 2.12
CA ALA A 261 2.62 -23.36 1.78
C ALA A 261 3.14 -24.10 3.01
N TRP A 262 3.76 -23.37 3.96
CA TRP A 262 4.26 -23.95 5.21
C TRP A 262 3.12 -24.48 6.08
N VAL A 263 2.07 -23.70 6.35
CA VAL A 263 0.95 -24.13 7.20
C VAL A 263 0.16 -25.28 6.59
N ASN A 264 0.13 -25.43 5.26
CA ASN A 264 -0.48 -26.58 4.59
C ASN A 264 0.23 -27.90 4.95
N GLY A 265 1.54 -27.88 5.18
CA GLY A 265 2.32 -29.04 5.63
C GLY A 265 2.48 -29.14 7.16
N HIS A 266 2.24 -28.04 7.90
CA HIS A 266 2.50 -27.89 9.33
C HIS A 266 1.30 -27.24 10.04
N THR A 267 0.15 -27.89 9.94
CA THR A 267 -1.14 -27.34 10.45
C THR A 267 -1.17 -27.09 11.96
N TRP A 268 -0.16 -27.57 12.70
CA TRP A 268 -0.01 -27.37 14.16
C TRP A 268 0.83 -26.12 14.52
N ASP A 269 1.43 -25.42 13.55
CA ASP A 269 2.30 -24.26 13.76
C ASP A 269 1.45 -22.98 13.90
N GLY A 270 1.10 -22.64 15.13
CA GLY A 270 0.27 -21.47 15.44
C GLY A 270 0.95 -20.16 15.08
N GLU A 271 2.30 -20.07 15.22
CA GLU A 271 3.06 -18.89 14.85
C GLU A 271 3.02 -18.65 13.34
N ALA A 272 3.16 -19.69 12.52
CA ALA A 272 3.04 -19.56 11.06
C ALA A 272 1.62 -19.16 10.65
N TRP A 273 0.58 -19.71 11.25
CA TRP A 273 -0.79 -19.26 11.07
C TRP A 273 -0.96 -17.77 11.41
N GLY A 274 -0.40 -17.31 12.53
CA GLY A 274 -0.42 -15.90 12.91
C GLY A 274 0.26 -14.98 11.86
N ARG A 275 1.38 -15.43 11.26
CA ARG A 275 2.05 -14.70 10.17
C ARG A 275 1.18 -14.63 8.91
N VAL A 276 0.51 -15.72 8.51
CA VAL A 276 -0.46 -15.70 7.40
C VAL A 276 -1.57 -14.70 7.68
N GLY A 277 -2.14 -14.71 8.90
CA GLY A 277 -3.17 -13.76 9.33
C GLY A 277 -2.72 -12.31 9.20
N ARG A 278 -1.55 -11.99 9.72
CA ARG A 278 -0.97 -10.64 9.68
C ARG A 278 -0.71 -10.15 8.25
N LEU A 279 -0.09 -10.98 7.40
CA LEU A 279 0.21 -10.61 6.02
C LEU A 279 -1.07 -10.41 5.20
N SER A 280 -2.04 -11.31 5.33
CA SER A 280 -3.32 -11.20 4.65
C SER A 280 -4.12 -9.97 5.10
N LYS A 281 -4.13 -9.65 6.42
CA LYS A 281 -4.73 -8.43 6.96
C LYS A 281 -4.09 -7.18 6.39
N SER A 282 -2.76 -7.11 6.35
CA SER A 282 -2.05 -5.94 5.82
C SER A 282 -2.39 -5.67 4.35
N LEU A 283 -2.55 -6.71 3.55
CA LEU A 283 -2.98 -6.60 2.14
C LEU A 283 -4.46 -6.23 2.02
N ALA A 284 -5.34 -6.78 2.87
CA ALA A 284 -6.78 -6.49 2.83
C ALA A 284 -7.10 -5.04 3.17
N PHE A 285 -6.44 -4.48 4.19
CA PHE A 285 -6.75 -3.19 4.77
C PHE A 285 -5.60 -2.17 4.67
N SER A 286 -4.73 -2.30 3.67
CA SER A 286 -3.68 -1.30 3.45
C SER A 286 -4.25 0.09 3.20
N SER A 287 -3.52 1.13 3.62
CA SER A 287 -3.84 2.53 3.32
C SER A 287 -4.03 2.75 1.82
N ARG A 288 -3.20 2.09 1.01
CA ARG A 288 -3.24 2.19 -0.45
C ARG A 288 -4.54 1.62 -1.04
N ARG A 289 -4.99 0.44 -0.60
CA ARG A 289 -6.25 -0.17 -1.04
C ARG A 289 -7.44 0.67 -0.63
N ARG A 290 -7.46 1.15 0.61
CA ARG A 290 -8.53 1.99 1.17
C ARG A 290 -8.52 3.44 0.66
N GLY A 291 -7.40 3.90 0.12
CA GLY A 291 -7.22 5.26 -0.40
C GLY A 291 -7.96 5.54 -1.70
N PHE A 292 -8.58 4.55 -2.33
CA PHE A 292 -9.44 4.76 -3.50
C PHE A 292 -10.67 5.57 -3.10
N ARG A 293 -11.05 6.53 -3.95
CA ARG A 293 -12.28 7.28 -3.77
C ARG A 293 -13.47 6.32 -3.78
N ALA A 294 -14.36 6.44 -2.79
CA ALA A 294 -15.51 5.56 -2.61
C ALA A 294 -15.16 4.06 -2.48
N TRP A 295 -13.98 3.76 -1.88
CA TRP A 295 -13.68 2.37 -1.54
C TRP A 295 -14.69 1.84 -0.52
N GLU A 296 -15.25 0.69 -0.83
CA GLU A 296 -16.17 -0.07 0.01
C GLU A 296 -15.70 -1.52 0.05
N ILE A 297 -15.66 -2.11 1.24
CA ILE A 297 -15.21 -3.50 1.39
C ILE A 297 -16.14 -4.47 0.67
N SER A 298 -17.43 -4.15 0.58
CA SER A 298 -18.44 -4.97 -0.13
C SER A 298 -18.19 -5.05 -1.63
N ASN A 299 -17.53 -4.06 -2.20
CA ASN A 299 -17.21 -3.97 -3.63
C ASN A 299 -15.80 -4.50 -3.95
N ASP A 300 -14.92 -4.64 -2.94
CA ASP A 300 -13.55 -5.13 -3.12
C ASP A 300 -13.46 -6.64 -2.82
N LYS A 301 -13.66 -7.46 -3.85
CA LYS A 301 -13.55 -8.92 -3.73
C LYS A 301 -12.19 -9.41 -3.25
N GLY A 302 -11.13 -8.70 -3.64
CA GLY A 302 -9.77 -9.01 -3.20
C GLY A 302 -9.60 -8.77 -1.69
N ALA A 303 -10.11 -7.64 -1.18
CA ALA A 303 -10.09 -7.35 0.26
C ALA A 303 -10.92 -8.36 1.05
N GLN A 304 -12.12 -8.71 0.55
CA GLN A 304 -12.99 -9.71 1.18
C GLN A 304 -12.30 -11.08 1.28
N ALA A 305 -11.71 -11.55 0.18
CA ALA A 305 -11.02 -12.84 0.16
C ALA A 305 -9.81 -12.85 1.09
N LEU A 306 -9.00 -11.79 1.11
CA LEU A 306 -7.86 -11.64 2.03
C LEU A 306 -8.32 -11.55 3.49
N TYR A 307 -9.45 -10.88 3.77
CA TYR A 307 -10.07 -10.85 5.09
C TYR A 307 -10.44 -12.26 5.57
N GLN A 308 -11.08 -13.07 4.72
CA GLN A 308 -11.44 -14.45 5.07
C GLN A 308 -10.20 -15.32 5.35
N VAL A 309 -9.16 -15.21 4.50
CA VAL A 309 -7.89 -15.90 4.72
C VAL A 309 -7.25 -15.48 6.05
N SER A 310 -7.27 -14.17 6.34
CA SER A 310 -6.73 -13.61 7.58
C SER A 310 -7.51 -14.10 8.81
N LEU A 311 -8.84 -14.13 8.73
CA LEU A 311 -9.71 -14.57 9.81
C LEU A 311 -9.47 -16.05 10.15
N GLU A 312 -9.51 -16.93 9.14
CA GLU A 312 -9.21 -18.35 9.32
C GLU A 312 -7.81 -18.59 9.92
N ALA A 313 -6.83 -17.82 9.44
CA ALA A 313 -5.46 -17.93 9.91
C ALA A 313 -5.32 -17.51 11.38
N TYR A 314 -5.89 -16.39 11.79
CA TYR A 314 -5.88 -15.97 13.20
C TYR A 314 -6.69 -16.92 14.10
N GLU A 315 -7.83 -17.46 13.62
CA GLU A 315 -8.59 -18.48 14.37
C GLU A 315 -7.73 -19.72 14.66
N ASN A 316 -6.95 -20.16 13.67
CA ASN A 316 -6.00 -21.25 13.87
C ASN A 316 -4.88 -20.86 14.84
N ALA A 317 -4.29 -19.66 14.70
CA ALA A 317 -3.23 -19.18 15.56
C ALA A 317 -3.66 -19.13 17.03
N VAL A 318 -4.77 -18.47 17.36
CA VAL A 318 -5.27 -18.35 18.75
C VAL A 318 -5.75 -19.70 19.30
N ARG A 319 -6.21 -20.61 18.46
CA ARG A 319 -6.58 -21.98 18.87
C ARG A 319 -5.37 -22.82 19.27
N LEU A 320 -4.26 -22.68 18.54
CA LEU A 320 -3.03 -23.46 18.73
C LEU A 320 -2.16 -22.85 19.83
N ASP A 321 -2.00 -21.53 19.82
CA ASP A 321 -1.16 -20.76 20.75
C ASP A 321 -2.01 -19.80 21.59
N LYS A 322 -2.87 -20.37 22.45
CA LYS A 322 -3.85 -19.64 23.28
C LYS A 322 -3.25 -18.61 24.24
N LEU A 323 -1.96 -18.70 24.51
CA LEU A 323 -1.26 -17.80 25.41
C LEU A 323 -0.42 -16.74 24.68
N ASP A 324 -0.48 -16.70 23.35
CA ASP A 324 0.18 -15.67 22.59
C ASP A 324 -0.72 -14.43 22.45
N ALA A 325 -0.35 -13.37 23.16
CA ALA A 325 -1.10 -12.13 23.18
C ALA A 325 -1.16 -11.42 21.81
N LEU A 326 -0.11 -11.56 20.99
CA LEU A 326 -0.04 -10.86 19.70
C LEU A 326 -1.03 -11.45 18.69
N TRP A 327 -1.32 -12.75 18.74
CA TRP A 327 -2.31 -13.34 17.85
C TRP A 327 -3.74 -12.95 18.24
N HIS A 328 -4.03 -12.87 19.54
CA HIS A 328 -5.29 -12.30 20.03
C HIS A 328 -5.44 -10.84 19.64
N ALA A 329 -4.41 -10.01 19.85
CA ALA A 329 -4.44 -8.61 19.44
C ALA A 329 -4.59 -8.45 17.93
N GLY A 330 -3.85 -9.24 17.12
CA GLY A 330 -3.94 -9.22 15.67
C GLY A 330 -5.32 -9.60 15.13
N MET A 331 -5.98 -10.57 15.78
CA MET A 331 -7.35 -10.96 15.47
C MET A 331 -8.35 -9.86 15.85
N ALA A 332 -8.18 -9.24 17.01
CA ALA A 332 -9.00 -8.10 17.43
C ALA A 332 -8.92 -6.95 16.45
N ASP A 333 -7.73 -6.62 16.01
CA ASP A 333 -7.47 -5.57 15.03
C ASP A 333 -8.10 -5.89 13.66
N LEU A 334 -7.97 -7.12 13.15
CA LEU A 334 -8.63 -7.57 11.93
C LEU A 334 -10.15 -7.36 12.00
N LEU A 335 -10.78 -7.83 13.08
CA LEU A 335 -12.22 -7.75 13.29
C LEU A 335 -12.68 -6.30 13.47
N GLY A 336 -11.89 -5.46 14.16
CA GLY A 336 -12.16 -4.03 14.33
C GLY A 336 -12.13 -3.28 13.00
N TYR A 337 -11.12 -3.50 12.16
CA TYR A 337 -11.06 -2.92 10.81
C TYR A 337 -12.28 -3.33 9.98
N TYR A 338 -12.59 -4.60 9.95
CA TYR A 338 -13.77 -5.08 9.20
C TYR A 338 -15.06 -4.44 9.74
N ALA A 339 -15.25 -4.45 11.06
CA ALA A 339 -16.44 -3.90 11.69
C ALA A 339 -16.63 -2.41 11.36
N TYR A 340 -15.56 -1.63 11.36
CA TYR A 340 -15.59 -0.21 11.04
C TYR A 340 -15.98 0.04 9.58
N TYR A 341 -15.27 -0.57 8.61
CA TYR A 341 -15.51 -0.29 7.20
C TYR A 341 -16.84 -0.87 6.71
N ALA A 342 -17.19 -2.10 7.07
CA ALA A 342 -18.48 -2.67 6.74
C ALA A 342 -19.65 -1.97 7.47
N GLY A 343 -19.42 -1.48 8.68
CA GLY A 343 -20.40 -0.68 9.44
C GLY A 343 -20.72 0.66 8.78
N ILE A 344 -19.74 1.34 8.16
CA ILE A 344 -19.96 2.57 7.37
C ILE A 344 -20.88 2.28 6.18
N GLU A 345 -20.80 1.11 5.59
CA GLU A 345 -21.68 0.64 4.50
C GLU A 345 -23.07 0.19 4.97
N GLY A 346 -23.35 0.26 6.27
CA GLY A 346 -24.62 -0.13 6.86
C GLY A 346 -24.78 -1.63 7.12
N ILE A 347 -23.70 -2.40 7.03
CA ILE A 347 -23.70 -3.83 7.38
C ILE A 347 -23.72 -3.95 8.91
N ASN A 348 -24.50 -4.91 9.43
CA ASN A 348 -24.49 -5.18 10.88
C ASN A 348 -23.22 -5.93 11.27
N THR A 349 -22.33 -5.24 11.96
CA THR A 349 -21.01 -5.73 12.39
C THR A 349 -20.88 -5.88 13.90
N MET A 350 -22.01 -5.88 14.61
CA MET A 350 -22.01 -6.06 16.06
C MET A 350 -21.32 -7.36 16.54
N PRO A 351 -21.50 -8.51 15.87
CA PRO A 351 -20.79 -9.73 16.27
C PRO A 351 -19.28 -9.61 16.18
N GLU A 352 -18.77 -8.99 15.10
CA GLU A 352 -17.33 -8.77 14.86
C GLU A 352 -16.76 -7.78 15.88
N SER A 353 -17.50 -6.71 16.18
CA SER A 353 -17.11 -5.71 17.19
C SER A 353 -16.99 -6.33 18.58
N LEU A 354 -17.97 -7.12 18.99
CA LEU A 354 -17.94 -7.79 20.30
C LEU A 354 -16.78 -8.79 20.39
N ARG A 355 -16.55 -9.56 19.33
CA ARG A 355 -15.44 -10.51 19.26
C ARG A 355 -14.10 -9.79 19.28
N ALA A 356 -13.96 -8.66 18.57
CA ALA A 356 -12.74 -7.84 18.60
C ALA A 356 -12.40 -7.38 20.02
N LEU A 357 -13.41 -6.94 20.79
CA LEU A 357 -13.22 -6.53 22.18
C LEU A 357 -12.83 -7.71 23.10
N GLU A 358 -13.42 -8.88 22.91
CA GLU A 358 -13.10 -10.08 23.68
C GLU A 358 -11.66 -10.55 23.43
N GLU A 359 -11.22 -10.59 22.18
CA GLU A 359 -9.87 -10.96 21.79
C GLU A 359 -8.85 -9.92 22.31
N MET A 360 -9.14 -8.62 22.20
CA MET A 360 -8.26 -7.58 22.75
C MET A 360 -8.15 -7.66 24.28
N ARG A 361 -9.25 -7.92 24.97
CA ARG A 361 -9.23 -8.15 26.42
C ARG A 361 -8.32 -9.31 26.78
N THR A 362 -8.40 -10.41 26.02
CA THR A 362 -7.54 -11.58 26.22
C THR A 362 -6.08 -11.20 26.01
N ALA A 363 -5.75 -10.47 24.95
CA ALA A 363 -4.39 -10.00 24.69
C ALA A 363 -3.83 -9.14 25.84
N LEU A 364 -4.61 -8.18 26.33
CA LEU A 364 -4.22 -7.31 27.44
C LEU A 364 -4.08 -8.05 28.78
N LEU A 365 -4.87 -9.09 29.00
CA LEU A 365 -4.71 -9.95 30.20
C LEU A 365 -3.44 -10.79 30.13
N LEU A 366 -3.06 -11.27 28.94
CA LEU A 366 -1.86 -12.07 28.71
C LEU A 366 -0.58 -11.22 28.76
N ALA A 367 -0.62 -10.02 28.16
CA ALA A 367 0.56 -9.15 28.03
C ALA A 367 0.21 -7.66 28.22
N PRO A 368 -0.13 -7.24 29.47
CA PRO A 368 -0.65 -5.88 29.74
C PRO A 368 0.37 -4.75 29.54
N LYS A 369 1.65 -5.08 29.35
CA LYS A 369 2.75 -4.12 29.15
C LYS A 369 3.48 -4.30 27.84
N ASP A 370 3.01 -5.18 26.98
CA ASP A 370 3.61 -5.35 25.65
C ASP A 370 3.27 -4.15 24.77
N GLU A 371 4.30 -3.46 24.27
CA GLU A 371 4.15 -2.24 23.50
C GLU A 371 3.29 -2.43 22.24
N LYS A 372 3.42 -3.59 21.56
CA LYS A 372 2.65 -3.88 20.35
C LYS A 372 1.18 -4.16 20.65
N VAL A 373 0.91 -4.87 21.75
CA VAL A 373 -0.47 -5.10 22.18
C VAL A 373 -1.15 -3.78 22.56
N LEU A 374 -0.44 -2.89 23.27
CA LEU A 374 -0.93 -1.56 23.64
C LEU A 374 -1.13 -0.65 22.41
N GLU A 375 -0.24 -0.70 21.43
CA GLU A 375 -0.37 0.01 20.16
C GLU A 375 -1.66 -0.41 19.44
N ILE A 376 -1.84 -1.71 19.24
CA ILE A 376 -3.04 -2.27 18.58
C ILE A 376 -4.31 -1.93 19.37
N ALA A 377 -4.28 -2.00 20.70
CA ALA A 377 -5.41 -1.62 21.54
C ALA A 377 -5.77 -0.14 21.35
N SER A 378 -4.77 0.73 21.26
CA SER A 378 -4.97 2.17 21.01
C SER A 378 -5.60 2.45 19.64
N GLU A 379 -5.24 1.68 18.62
CA GLU A 379 -5.86 1.79 17.30
C GLU A 379 -7.30 1.27 17.30
N LEU A 380 -7.58 0.17 18.00
CA LEU A 380 -8.90 -0.45 18.03
C LEU A 380 -9.99 0.49 18.56
N ILE A 381 -9.67 1.43 19.46
CA ILE A 381 -10.62 2.43 19.97
C ILE A 381 -11.25 3.27 18.85
N PHE A 382 -10.55 3.48 17.75
CA PHE A 382 -11.05 4.26 16.60
C PHE A 382 -12.00 3.45 15.73
N TYR A 383 -11.94 2.12 15.77
CA TYR A 383 -12.71 1.24 14.89
C TYR A 383 -13.93 0.61 15.55
N VAL A 384 -13.92 0.48 16.88
CA VAL A 384 -15.01 -0.16 17.62
C VAL A 384 -15.65 0.85 18.57
N ASP A 385 -16.90 1.23 18.26
CA ASP A 385 -17.64 2.23 19.02
C ASP A 385 -17.81 1.81 20.48
N GLY A 386 -17.40 2.72 21.36
CA GLY A 386 -17.90 2.87 22.73
C GLY A 386 -17.56 1.78 23.73
N GLY A 387 -16.73 0.78 23.41
CA GLY A 387 -16.42 -0.34 24.32
C GLY A 387 -15.17 -0.21 25.14
N ILE A 388 -14.27 0.65 24.75
CA ILE A 388 -12.96 0.79 25.38
C ILE A 388 -12.87 2.18 25.99
N VAL A 389 -12.70 2.24 27.31
CA VAL A 389 -12.37 3.48 28.03
C VAL A 389 -10.88 3.42 28.34
N GLN A 390 -10.14 4.40 27.84
CA GLN A 390 -8.73 4.55 28.16
C GLN A 390 -8.59 5.58 29.30
N ASP A 391 -8.04 5.15 30.44
CA ASP A 391 -7.58 6.03 31.50
C ASP A 391 -6.05 5.91 31.62
N GLY A 392 -5.36 6.86 31.04
CA GLY A 392 -3.90 6.82 30.90
C GLY A 392 -3.44 5.69 29.97
N MET A 393 -2.81 4.67 30.54
CA MET A 393 -2.34 3.46 29.83
C MET A 393 -3.20 2.22 30.16
N GLU A 394 -4.32 2.39 30.84
CA GLU A 394 -5.25 1.31 31.19
C GLU A 394 -6.45 1.34 30.25
N PHE A 395 -6.85 0.15 29.79
CA PHE A 395 -8.05 -0.05 28.97
C PHE A 395 -9.12 -0.71 29.82
N ASP A 396 -10.32 -0.14 29.83
CA ASP A 396 -11.49 -0.73 30.47
C ASP A 396 -12.54 -1.10 29.41
N PHE A 397 -13.20 -2.25 29.63
CA PHE A 397 -14.25 -2.78 28.77
C PHE A 397 -15.56 -2.86 29.56
N PRO A 398 -16.26 -1.74 29.75
CA PRO A 398 -17.39 -1.64 30.72
C PRO A 398 -18.57 -2.56 30.42
N TRP A 399 -18.67 -3.13 29.24
CA TRP A 399 -19.75 -4.05 28.83
C TRP A 399 -19.37 -5.52 28.85
N LEU A 400 -18.09 -5.87 28.89
CA LEU A 400 -17.67 -7.22 29.20
C LEU A 400 -17.78 -7.41 30.73
N THR A 401 -19.01 -7.32 31.26
CA THR A 401 -19.26 -7.68 32.65
C THR A 401 -18.72 -9.08 32.87
N ALA A 402 -17.73 -9.19 33.77
CA ALA A 402 -17.25 -10.48 34.20
C ALA A 402 -18.48 -11.28 34.64
N THR A 403 -18.79 -12.36 33.94
CA THR A 403 -19.80 -13.32 34.41
C THR A 403 -19.33 -13.68 35.81
N PRO A 404 -20.14 -13.44 36.85
CA PRO A 404 -19.70 -13.75 38.20
C PRO A 404 -19.37 -15.22 38.24
N THR A 405 -18.07 -15.53 38.33
CA THR A 405 -17.61 -16.87 38.57
C THR A 405 -18.21 -17.26 39.90
N THR A 406 -19.25 -18.08 39.87
CA THR A 406 -19.78 -18.69 41.09
C THR A 406 -18.62 -19.47 41.67
N THR A 407 -17.93 -18.87 42.62
CA THR A 407 -16.92 -19.57 43.40
C THR A 407 -17.62 -20.81 43.95
N PRO A 408 -17.21 -22.02 43.59
CA PRO A 408 -17.83 -23.21 44.13
C PRO A 408 -17.63 -23.15 45.64
N THR A 409 -18.73 -22.97 46.36
CA THR A 409 -18.72 -23.08 47.82
C THR A 409 -18.22 -24.50 48.11
N LEU A 410 -17.00 -24.62 48.59
CA LEU A 410 -16.45 -25.87 49.05
C LEU A 410 -17.32 -26.35 50.19
N THR A 411 -18.24 -27.26 49.88
CA THR A 411 -18.98 -28.00 50.89
C THR A 411 -17.92 -28.84 51.64
N PRO A 412 -17.78 -28.67 52.98
CA PRO A 412 -16.81 -29.43 53.71
C PRO A 412 -17.13 -30.91 53.56
N LEU A 413 -16.20 -31.70 53.05
CA LEU A 413 -16.30 -33.14 52.98
C LEU A 413 -16.33 -33.68 54.41
N PRO A 414 -17.20 -34.67 54.73
CA PRO A 414 -17.20 -35.34 56.03
C PRO A 414 -15.84 -36.06 56.20
N LEU A 415 -15.28 -35.91 57.40
CA LEU A 415 -14.06 -36.58 57.85
C LEU A 415 -14.24 -38.07 57.73
N THR A 416 -13.57 -38.71 56.74
CA THR A 416 -13.48 -40.12 56.65
C THR A 416 -12.23 -40.58 57.42
N GLU A 417 -12.46 -41.52 58.35
CA GLU A 417 -11.41 -42.11 59.19
C GLU A 417 -10.29 -42.75 58.38
N THR A 418 -9.05 -42.56 58.79
CA THR A 418 -7.82 -42.99 58.17
C THR A 418 -7.63 -44.50 58.43
N PRO A 419 -7.42 -45.34 57.39
CA PRO A 419 -6.86 -46.67 57.60
C PRO A 419 -5.33 -46.60 57.70
N GLN A 420 -4.82 -47.37 58.63
CA GLN A 420 -3.43 -47.54 59.05
C GLN A 420 -2.58 -48.10 57.89
N ALA A 421 -1.39 -47.50 57.66
CA ALA A 421 -0.50 -47.84 56.56
C ALA A 421 0.32 -49.11 56.83
N ASP A 422 0.35 -50.00 55.91
CA ASP A 422 1.34 -51.08 55.81
C ASP A 422 2.59 -50.58 55.04
N THR A 423 3.74 -50.83 55.68
CA THR A 423 5.07 -50.40 55.22
C THR A 423 5.56 -51.31 54.11
N ALA A 424 5.67 -50.82 52.92
CA ALA A 424 6.36 -51.48 51.82
C ALA A 424 7.70 -50.78 51.53
N THR A 425 8.78 -51.58 51.67
CA THR A 425 10.16 -51.14 51.40
C THR A 425 10.40 -51.01 49.90
N ALA A 426 10.75 -49.83 49.44
CA ALA A 426 11.09 -49.58 48.04
C ALA A 426 12.61 -49.62 47.84
N THR A 427 13.02 -50.44 46.91
CA THR A 427 14.41 -50.60 46.46
C THR A 427 14.78 -49.48 45.51
N LEU A 428 15.88 -48.79 45.80
CA LEU A 428 16.45 -47.73 44.96
C LEU A 428 17.09 -48.34 43.71
N VAL A 429 16.62 -47.96 42.54
CA VAL A 429 17.29 -48.16 41.26
C VAL A 429 17.85 -46.82 40.78
N SER A 430 19.18 -46.78 40.55
CA SER A 430 19.94 -45.62 40.08
C SER A 430 19.57 -45.28 38.63
N PRO A 431 19.37 -44.00 38.26
CA PRO A 431 19.07 -43.62 36.90
C PRO A 431 20.34 -43.61 36.03
N SER A 432 20.21 -44.17 34.86
CA SER A 432 21.16 -44.20 33.76
C SER A 432 21.26 -42.78 33.13
N GLU A 433 22.46 -42.33 32.81
CA GLU A 433 22.77 -41.06 32.17
C GLU A 433 22.16 -40.98 30.76
N THR A 434 21.38 -39.93 30.49
CA THR A 434 20.87 -39.57 29.17
C THR A 434 21.87 -38.62 28.51
N PRO A 435 22.22 -38.78 27.23
CA PRO A 435 23.14 -37.89 26.55
C PRO A 435 22.53 -36.52 26.30
N GLN A 436 23.32 -35.48 26.56
CA GLN A 436 23.01 -34.05 26.39
C GLN A 436 22.88 -33.73 24.89
N PRO A 437 21.79 -33.07 24.43
CA PRO A 437 21.71 -32.60 23.05
C PRO A 437 22.61 -31.42 22.80
N SER A 438 23.28 -31.46 21.67
CA SER A 438 24.16 -30.41 21.13
C SER A 438 23.39 -29.12 20.86
N ALA A 439 23.97 -27.98 21.25
CA ALA A 439 23.40 -26.65 21.07
C ALA A 439 23.13 -26.33 19.59
N THR A 440 21.87 -26.19 19.22
CA THR A 440 21.45 -25.67 17.93
C THR A 440 21.50 -24.14 17.99
N ALA A 441 22.14 -23.54 17.00
CA ALA A 441 22.28 -22.10 16.88
C ALA A 441 20.92 -21.41 16.82
N THR A 442 20.74 -20.42 17.67
CA THR A 442 19.57 -19.54 17.70
C THR A 442 19.50 -18.71 16.42
N PRO A 443 18.39 -18.64 15.70
CA PRO A 443 18.26 -17.75 14.56
C PRO A 443 18.25 -16.29 15.03
N GLU A 444 19.05 -15.49 14.37
CA GLU A 444 19.22 -14.04 14.58
C GLU A 444 17.88 -13.33 14.34
N LYS A 445 17.33 -12.67 15.34
CA LYS A 445 16.12 -11.85 15.23
C LYS A 445 16.40 -10.67 14.31
N ARG A 446 15.79 -10.65 13.13
CA ARG A 446 15.80 -9.51 12.22
C ARG A 446 14.80 -8.46 12.73
N PHE A 447 15.31 -7.34 13.19
CA PHE A 447 14.51 -6.16 13.44
C PHE A 447 14.25 -5.43 12.11
N TYR A 448 12.98 -5.20 11.78
CA TYR A 448 12.59 -4.25 10.73
C TYR A 448 12.32 -2.90 11.40
N PRO A 449 12.90 -1.80 10.93
CA PRO A 449 12.54 -0.48 11.43
C PRO A 449 11.13 -0.13 10.93
N LEU A 450 10.18 0.04 11.84
CA LEU A 450 8.90 0.69 11.58
C LEU A 450 9.18 2.18 11.39
N CYS A 451 9.07 2.66 10.14
CA CYS A 451 9.08 4.09 9.85
C CYS A 451 7.72 4.68 10.24
N GLY A 452 7.74 5.60 11.20
CA GLY A 452 6.55 6.26 11.69
C GLY A 452 6.02 7.30 10.70
N SER A 453 4.86 7.00 10.13
CA SER A 453 4.00 7.96 9.41
C SER A 453 2.67 8.20 10.12
N ALA A 454 2.48 7.71 11.34
CA ALA A 454 1.20 7.75 12.04
C ALA A 454 0.85 9.09 12.72
N ILE A 455 1.65 10.15 12.58
CA ILE A 455 1.47 11.38 13.40
C ILE A 455 0.49 12.40 12.77
N LEU A 456 0.12 12.31 11.50
CA LEU A 456 -0.72 13.34 10.84
C LEU A 456 -2.24 13.07 10.86
N VAL A 457 -2.68 11.85 11.07
CA VAL A 457 -4.11 11.50 11.08
C VAL A 457 -4.87 11.96 12.34
N PRO A 458 -4.28 11.99 13.57
CA PRO A 458 -5.02 12.39 14.78
C PRO A 458 -5.47 13.84 14.82
N VAL A 459 -4.76 14.77 14.15
CA VAL A 459 -5.07 16.21 14.23
C VAL A 459 -6.33 16.57 13.45
N LEU A 460 -6.62 15.90 12.35
CA LEU A 460 -7.82 16.13 11.54
C LEU A 460 -9.09 15.57 12.19
N LEU A 461 -9.00 14.43 12.89
CA LEU A 461 -10.14 13.83 13.60
C LEU A 461 -10.54 14.60 14.86
N CYS A 462 -9.58 15.18 15.62
CA CYS A 462 -9.89 16.05 16.75
C CYS A 462 -10.71 17.29 16.36
N GLY A 463 -10.50 17.84 15.16
CA GLY A 463 -11.28 18.98 14.64
C GLY A 463 -12.75 18.63 14.39
N ILE A 464 -13.05 17.42 13.92
CA ILE A 464 -14.42 16.98 13.59
C ILE A 464 -15.20 16.64 14.87
N VAL A 465 -14.56 16.05 15.88
CA VAL A 465 -15.21 15.73 17.16
C VAL A 465 -15.52 16.99 17.96
N LEU A 466 -14.64 18.00 17.94
CA LEU A 466 -14.88 19.30 18.56
C LEU A 466 -16.02 20.08 17.87
N TRP A 467 -16.13 19.98 16.56
CA TRP A 467 -17.22 20.65 15.82
C TRP A 467 -18.59 20.03 16.09
N ARG A 468 -18.67 18.68 16.27
CA ARG A 468 -19.93 18.00 16.65
C ARG A 468 -20.39 18.26 18.11
N ARG A 469 -19.50 18.74 18.99
CA ARG A 469 -19.89 19.11 20.38
C ARG A 469 -20.27 20.57 20.54
N LEU A 470 -20.02 21.40 19.54
CA LEU A 470 -20.32 22.84 19.56
C LEU A 470 -21.46 23.26 18.61
N SER A 471 -22.02 22.32 17.86
CA SER A 471 -23.25 22.45 17.08
C SER A 471 -24.36 21.61 17.72
#